data_bce5a2bb7f7a04a18eedb56a9c3c559f
#
_entry.id   bce5a2bb7f7a04a18eedb56a9c3c559f
#
_cell.length_a   1.000
_cell.length_b   1.000
_cell.length_c   1.000
_cell.angle_alpha   90.00
_cell.angle_beta   90.00
_cell.angle_gamma   90.00
#
_symmetry.space_group_name_H-M   'P 1'
#
loop_
_entity.id
_entity.type
_entity.pdbx_description
1 polymer ?
#
loop_
_entity_poly.entity_id
_entity_poly.type
_entity_poly.pdbx_seq_one_letter_code
_entity_poly.pdbx_strand_id
1 'polypeptide(L)'
;MLIPVFTVFATHLQGATPTLIGLALGSYGLSQGILQMPMGILSDRFGRKPILTIGLLFFIFGSLIGALSHSIYTMILARTLQGMGAIGSVLIALLADLTPDEQRTKAMAVIGMTIGLSFSLAMVVSPALTSHYGLAGIFYLTTALALLGLFFVHAVIPTPQKECFHIDSEVKSSLFITVILNKHLQRLNFGIFFQHFILTATFYVIPMLLQQQIKQGNLTEQWYFYLPLMLFSFLLMLPFILLAEKKQQMKLIFILSVLITSLAQLSLVLANQYWLLFCGLMFLYFVAFNVLEAILPSLVSKQAGPTTKGTAMGVYSSSQFLGIFMGGLTAGLLYQYTGNRGVFLCNAVISLIWLVIAFFMKPEAYLSTLILSYPSAIKNETALIKQLKALVGIKDVFIAEEEKVIYVRIDKANYQPGSAEQILQETDQST
;
A
#
# COMPACT_ATOMS: atom_id res chain seq x y z
N MET A 1 0.10 6.13 -12.49
CA MET A 1 0.22 6.49 -13.91
C MET A 1 1.63 6.95 -14.34
N LEU A 2 2.37 7.74 -13.60
CA LEU A 2 3.68 8.25 -14.03
C LEU A 2 4.80 7.20 -14.04
N ILE A 3 4.78 6.26 -13.10
CA ILE A 3 5.88 5.29 -12.89
C ILE A 3 6.36 4.59 -14.19
N PRO A 4 5.49 4.07 -15.09
CA PRO A 4 5.96 3.29 -16.24
C PRO A 4 6.54 4.12 -17.38
N VAL A 5 6.48 5.44 -17.34
CA VAL A 5 6.89 6.30 -18.48
C VAL A 5 7.76 7.49 -18.07
N PHE A 6 7.75 7.87 -16.81
CA PHE A 6 8.29 9.14 -16.32
C PHE A 6 9.75 9.34 -16.73
N THR A 7 10.60 8.35 -16.51
CA THR A 7 12.05 8.47 -16.72
C THR A 7 12.42 8.76 -18.19
N VAL A 8 11.70 8.20 -19.16
CA VAL A 8 11.94 8.46 -20.59
C VAL A 8 11.60 9.91 -20.94
N PHE A 9 10.42 10.38 -20.53
CA PHE A 9 9.96 11.72 -20.91
C PHE A 9 10.63 12.82 -20.07
N ALA A 10 10.99 12.55 -18.83
CA ALA A 10 11.65 13.52 -17.96
C ALA A 10 13.07 13.89 -18.44
N THR A 11 13.73 13.06 -19.26
CA THR A 11 15.03 13.39 -19.87
C THR A 11 14.98 14.61 -20.80
N HIS A 12 13.80 14.94 -21.32
CA HIS A 12 13.60 16.11 -22.19
C HIS A 12 13.35 17.42 -21.45
N LEU A 13 13.17 17.38 -20.11
CA LEU A 13 12.96 18.57 -19.30
C LEU A 13 14.27 19.37 -19.12
N GLN A 14 14.16 20.70 -19.13
CA GLN A 14 15.31 21.57 -18.92
C GLN A 14 15.96 21.32 -17.55
N GLY A 15 17.27 21.18 -17.52
CA GLY A 15 18.06 20.91 -16.31
C GLY A 15 17.91 19.46 -15.79
N ALA A 16 17.36 18.54 -16.58
CA ALA A 16 17.22 17.15 -16.18
C ALA A 16 18.59 16.46 -16.06
N THR A 17 18.82 15.86 -14.89
CA THR A 17 19.91 14.91 -14.65
C THR A 17 19.31 13.61 -14.13
N PRO A 18 19.97 12.45 -14.27
CA PRO A 18 19.45 11.20 -13.75
C PRO A 18 19.04 11.28 -12.27
N THR A 19 19.85 11.93 -11.45
CA THR A 19 19.57 12.16 -10.01
C THR A 19 18.31 13.00 -9.81
N LEU A 20 18.14 14.11 -10.54
CA LEU A 20 16.96 14.98 -10.42
C LEU A 20 15.70 14.30 -10.95
N ILE A 21 15.80 13.47 -11.98
CA ILE A 21 14.69 12.63 -12.45
C ILE A 21 14.26 11.64 -11.36
N GLY A 22 15.22 10.98 -10.70
CA GLY A 22 14.94 10.10 -9.56
C GLY A 22 14.30 10.84 -8.37
N LEU A 23 14.78 12.04 -8.08
CA LEU A 23 14.21 12.92 -7.06
C LEU A 23 12.77 13.33 -7.42
N ALA A 24 12.51 13.71 -8.68
CA ALA A 24 11.16 14.06 -9.14
C ALA A 24 10.19 12.86 -9.06
N LEU A 25 10.67 11.66 -9.39
CA LEU A 25 9.88 10.43 -9.25
C LEU A 25 9.53 10.15 -7.79
N GLY A 26 10.49 10.32 -6.89
CA GLY A 26 10.36 10.02 -5.46
C GLY A 26 9.67 11.12 -4.65
N SER A 27 9.74 12.40 -5.03
CA SER A 27 9.26 13.54 -4.23
C SER A 27 7.76 13.46 -3.87
N TYR A 28 6.94 12.86 -4.74
CA TYR A 28 5.57 12.49 -4.44
C TYR A 28 5.49 11.57 -3.21
N GLY A 29 6.34 10.52 -3.18
CA GLY A 29 6.40 9.58 -2.07
C GLY A 29 6.84 10.24 -0.77
N LEU A 30 7.82 11.16 -0.81
CA LEU A 30 8.28 11.87 0.39
C LEU A 30 7.16 12.67 1.06
N SER A 31 6.51 13.55 0.29
CA SER A 31 5.44 14.40 0.84
C SER A 31 4.22 13.58 1.28
N GLN A 32 3.83 12.56 0.52
CA GLN A 32 2.73 11.68 0.90
C GLN A 32 3.07 10.84 2.13
N GLY A 33 4.28 10.28 2.23
CA GLY A 33 4.72 9.49 3.38
C GLY A 33 4.74 10.29 4.69
N ILE A 34 5.14 11.57 4.63
CA ILE A 34 5.15 12.46 5.79
C ILE A 34 3.72 12.89 6.17
N LEU A 35 2.88 13.24 5.19
CA LEU A 35 1.58 13.84 5.43
C LEU A 35 0.43 12.83 5.59
N GLN A 36 0.64 11.56 5.26
CA GLN A 36 -0.39 10.52 5.32
C GLN A 36 -1.06 10.42 6.70
N MET A 37 -0.27 10.39 7.76
CA MET A 37 -0.78 10.33 9.13
C MET A 37 -1.34 11.67 9.62
N PRO A 38 -0.66 12.82 9.46
CA PRO A 38 -1.20 14.13 9.81
C PRO A 38 -2.56 14.42 9.15
N MET A 39 -2.73 14.11 7.86
CA MET A 39 -4.01 14.31 7.16
C MET A 39 -5.14 13.42 7.73
N GLY A 40 -4.81 12.18 8.11
CA GLY A 40 -5.74 11.31 8.84
C GLY A 40 -6.22 11.96 10.15
N ILE A 41 -5.29 12.36 11.00
CA ILE A 41 -5.59 12.99 12.31
C ILE A 41 -6.36 14.32 12.13
N LEU A 42 -5.99 15.13 11.13
CA LEU A 42 -6.72 16.37 10.84
C LEU A 42 -8.15 16.10 10.38
N SER A 43 -8.37 15.00 9.66
CA SER A 43 -9.72 14.62 9.21
C SER A 43 -10.64 14.18 10.35
N ASP A 44 -10.06 13.65 11.44
CA ASP A 44 -10.82 13.32 12.66
C ASP A 44 -11.28 14.58 13.40
N ARG A 45 -10.51 15.69 13.26
CA ARG A 45 -10.78 16.94 13.96
C ARG A 45 -11.63 17.92 13.15
N PHE A 46 -11.39 18.03 11.86
CA PHE A 46 -12.00 19.03 10.98
C PHE A 46 -13.06 18.45 10.03
N GLY A 47 -13.25 17.12 10.10
CA GLY A 47 -14.18 16.40 9.24
C GLY A 47 -13.53 15.77 8.01
N ARG A 48 -14.10 14.66 7.53
CA ARG A 48 -13.55 13.87 6.42
C ARG A 48 -13.57 14.66 5.10
N LYS A 49 -14.74 15.23 4.73
CA LYS A 49 -14.90 15.92 3.44
C LYS A 49 -14.04 17.16 3.27
N PRO A 50 -13.90 18.07 4.26
CA PRO A 50 -13.02 19.23 4.13
C PRO A 50 -11.56 18.84 3.87
N ILE A 51 -11.03 17.86 4.60
CA ILE A 51 -9.64 17.40 4.42
C ILE A 51 -9.45 16.68 3.09
N LEU A 52 -10.41 15.85 2.64
CA LEU A 52 -10.41 15.29 1.29
C LEU A 52 -10.38 16.36 0.21
N THR A 53 -11.18 17.41 0.39
CA THR A 53 -11.23 18.54 -0.55
C THR A 53 -9.88 19.25 -0.66
N ILE A 54 -9.26 19.57 0.49
CA ILE A 54 -7.93 20.20 0.54
C ILE A 54 -6.89 19.31 -0.14
N GLY A 55 -6.89 18.01 0.17
CA GLY A 55 -5.97 17.05 -0.42
C GLY A 55 -6.15 16.91 -1.94
N LEU A 56 -7.39 16.82 -2.42
CA LEU A 56 -7.69 16.80 -3.86
C LEU A 56 -7.28 18.09 -4.56
N LEU A 57 -7.46 19.25 -3.92
CA LEU A 57 -6.99 20.53 -4.47
C LEU A 57 -5.47 20.56 -4.62
N PHE A 58 -4.69 20.13 -3.61
CA PHE A 58 -3.23 19.99 -3.73
C PHE A 58 -2.86 19.07 -4.91
N PHE A 59 -3.57 17.95 -5.05
CA PHE A 59 -3.32 17.02 -6.15
C PHE A 59 -3.66 17.62 -7.52
N ILE A 60 -4.77 18.36 -7.65
CA ILE A 60 -5.18 19.07 -8.87
C ILE A 60 -4.15 20.13 -9.24
N PHE A 61 -3.77 21.01 -8.30
CA PHE A 61 -2.79 22.06 -8.57
C PHE A 61 -1.43 21.49 -8.93
N GLY A 62 -0.97 20.47 -8.19
CA GLY A 62 0.27 19.76 -8.52
C GLY A 62 0.21 19.12 -9.91
N SER A 63 -0.93 18.53 -10.29
CA SER A 63 -1.12 17.96 -11.63
C SER A 63 -1.10 19.01 -12.72
N LEU A 64 -1.77 20.16 -12.53
CA LEU A 64 -1.74 21.26 -13.50
C LEU A 64 -0.33 21.84 -13.67
N ILE A 65 0.40 22.06 -12.57
CA ILE A 65 1.80 22.51 -12.63
C ILE A 65 2.65 21.45 -13.38
N GLY A 66 2.41 20.17 -13.13
CA GLY A 66 3.11 19.08 -13.84
C GLY A 66 2.82 19.05 -15.34
N ALA A 67 1.57 19.33 -15.75
CA ALA A 67 1.18 19.40 -17.16
C ALA A 67 1.88 20.54 -17.91
N LEU A 68 2.11 21.67 -17.22
CA LEU A 68 2.73 22.87 -17.76
C LEU A 68 4.25 22.93 -17.52
N SER A 69 4.84 21.90 -16.92
CA SER A 69 6.25 21.89 -16.56
C SER A 69 7.16 21.70 -17.78
N HIS A 70 8.11 22.62 -17.95
CA HIS A 70 9.19 22.53 -18.93
C HIS A 70 10.57 22.28 -18.27
N SER A 71 10.67 22.39 -16.95
CA SER A 71 11.90 22.22 -16.16
C SER A 71 11.75 21.09 -15.14
N ILE A 72 12.86 20.39 -14.88
CA ILE A 72 12.87 19.35 -13.84
C ILE A 72 12.56 19.89 -12.45
N TYR A 73 12.93 21.14 -12.15
CA TYR A 73 12.65 21.78 -10.85
C TYR A 73 11.15 22.06 -10.65
N THR A 74 10.47 22.55 -11.68
CA THR A 74 8.99 22.72 -11.64
C THR A 74 8.29 21.37 -11.57
N MET A 75 8.84 20.34 -12.19
CA MET A 75 8.33 18.97 -12.08
C MET A 75 8.48 18.42 -10.66
N ILE A 76 9.62 18.64 -9.99
CA ILE A 76 9.81 18.25 -8.57
C ILE A 76 8.79 18.94 -7.68
N LEU A 77 8.55 20.25 -7.87
CA LEU A 77 7.54 21.00 -7.14
C LEU A 77 6.13 20.42 -7.39
N ALA A 78 5.77 20.16 -8.65
CA ALA A 78 4.50 19.55 -9.03
C ALA A 78 4.28 18.20 -8.33
N ARG A 79 5.29 17.35 -8.32
CA ARG A 79 5.26 16.04 -7.67
C ARG A 79 5.14 16.14 -6.15
N THR A 80 5.84 17.09 -5.54
CA THR A 80 5.72 17.36 -4.10
C THR A 80 4.30 17.80 -3.74
N LEU A 81 3.73 18.74 -4.50
CA LEU A 81 2.34 19.19 -4.30
C LEU A 81 1.32 18.06 -4.49
N GLN A 82 1.48 17.21 -5.52
CA GLN A 82 0.62 16.04 -5.69
C GLN A 82 0.67 15.11 -4.47
N GLY A 83 1.86 14.86 -3.91
CA GLY A 83 2.03 14.03 -2.73
C GLY A 83 1.46 14.66 -1.45
N MET A 84 1.41 15.99 -1.36
CA MET A 84 0.74 16.68 -0.24
C MET A 84 -0.77 16.39 -0.20
N GLY A 85 -1.34 15.89 -1.30
CA GLY A 85 -2.70 15.42 -1.35
C GLY A 85 -3.07 14.28 -0.40
N ALA A 86 -2.14 13.47 0.04
CA ALA A 86 -2.16 12.42 1.10
C ALA A 86 -3.54 11.96 1.64
N ILE A 87 -4.53 11.75 0.74
CA ILE A 87 -5.94 11.50 1.10
C ILE A 87 -6.25 10.03 1.45
N GLY A 88 -5.29 9.12 1.29
CA GLY A 88 -5.54 7.67 1.40
C GLY A 88 -6.12 7.25 2.76
N SER A 89 -5.55 7.74 3.87
CA SER A 89 -6.05 7.46 5.22
C SER A 89 -7.44 8.05 5.45
N VAL A 90 -7.68 9.25 4.93
CA VAL A 90 -8.97 9.96 5.06
C VAL A 90 -10.09 9.24 4.30
N LEU A 91 -9.79 8.69 3.12
CA LEU A 91 -10.74 7.87 2.34
C LEU A 91 -11.12 6.58 3.06
N ILE A 92 -10.13 5.92 3.68
CA ILE A 92 -10.37 4.69 4.46
C ILE A 92 -11.24 5.00 5.68
N ALA A 93 -10.97 6.11 6.38
CA ALA A 93 -11.77 6.54 7.51
C ALA A 93 -13.20 6.91 7.10
N LEU A 94 -13.38 7.68 5.99
CA LEU A 94 -14.70 8.01 5.46
C LEU A 94 -15.50 6.75 5.07
N LEU A 95 -14.85 5.75 4.47
CA LEU A 95 -15.49 4.48 4.17
C LEU A 95 -15.95 3.77 5.45
N ALA A 96 -15.12 3.76 6.49
CA ALA A 96 -15.47 3.17 7.77
C ALA A 96 -16.70 3.86 8.41
N ASP A 97 -16.75 5.21 8.35
CA ASP A 97 -17.87 6.00 8.86
C ASP A 97 -19.19 5.74 8.12
N LEU A 98 -19.12 5.37 6.84
CA LEU A 98 -20.29 5.12 5.97
C LEU A 98 -20.69 3.65 5.89
N THR A 99 -19.93 2.73 6.50
CA THR A 99 -20.14 1.29 6.37
C THR A 99 -20.45 0.65 7.72
N PRO A 100 -21.56 -0.11 7.86
CA PRO A 100 -21.84 -0.89 9.07
C PRO A 100 -20.68 -1.84 9.41
N ASP A 101 -20.47 -2.10 10.71
CA ASP A 101 -19.34 -2.87 11.23
C ASP A 101 -19.25 -4.28 10.61
N GLU A 102 -20.40 -4.95 10.40
CA GLU A 102 -20.47 -6.29 9.82
C GLU A 102 -20.01 -6.33 8.36
N GLN A 103 -20.10 -5.21 7.63
CA GLN A 103 -19.75 -5.11 6.20
C GLN A 103 -18.39 -4.43 5.97
N ARG A 104 -17.78 -3.82 7.00
CA ARG A 104 -16.54 -3.04 6.89
C ARG A 104 -15.39 -3.82 6.25
N THR A 105 -15.21 -5.09 6.64
CA THR A 105 -14.17 -5.96 6.06
C THR A 105 -14.35 -6.16 4.56
N LYS A 106 -15.60 -6.34 4.10
CA LYS A 106 -15.92 -6.48 2.67
C LYS A 106 -15.66 -5.17 1.92
N ALA A 107 -16.05 -4.04 2.50
CA ALA A 107 -15.82 -2.73 1.90
C ALA A 107 -14.32 -2.41 1.75
N MET A 108 -13.50 -2.72 2.76
CA MET A 108 -12.04 -2.59 2.70
C MET A 108 -11.42 -3.51 1.63
N ALA A 109 -11.93 -4.73 1.47
CA ALA A 109 -11.48 -5.63 0.41
C ALA A 109 -11.79 -5.08 -0.99
N VAL A 110 -12.95 -4.46 -1.19
CA VAL A 110 -13.33 -3.80 -2.46
C VAL A 110 -12.37 -2.65 -2.77
N ILE A 111 -12.02 -1.81 -1.79
CA ILE A 111 -11.01 -0.75 -1.98
C ILE A 111 -9.67 -1.34 -2.42
N GLY A 112 -9.18 -2.38 -1.72
CA GLY A 112 -7.93 -3.03 -2.07
C GLY A 112 -7.91 -3.57 -3.50
N MET A 113 -9.00 -4.22 -3.93
CA MET A 113 -9.16 -4.69 -5.31
C MET A 113 -9.19 -3.54 -6.32
N THR A 114 -9.87 -2.45 -6.00
CA THR A 114 -9.96 -1.25 -6.86
C THR A 114 -8.58 -0.60 -7.03
N ILE A 115 -7.78 -0.52 -5.96
CA ILE A 115 -6.40 0.01 -6.02
C ILE A 115 -5.53 -0.88 -6.93
N GLY A 116 -5.57 -2.21 -6.76
CA GLY A 116 -4.81 -3.14 -7.59
C GLY A 116 -5.19 -3.09 -9.06
N LEU A 117 -6.49 -3.05 -9.35
CA LEU A 117 -7.01 -2.93 -10.72
C LEU A 117 -6.62 -1.59 -11.35
N SER A 118 -6.73 -0.48 -10.59
CA SER A 118 -6.34 0.86 -11.03
C SER A 118 -4.84 0.94 -11.33
N PHE A 119 -4.00 0.28 -10.52
CA PHE A 119 -2.56 0.19 -10.77
C PHE A 119 -2.27 -0.54 -12.08
N SER A 120 -2.87 -1.71 -12.29
CA SER A 120 -2.70 -2.50 -13.52
C SER A 120 -3.17 -1.73 -14.76
N LEU A 121 -4.33 -1.08 -14.68
CA LEU A 121 -4.86 -0.25 -15.76
C LEU A 121 -3.93 0.93 -16.07
N ALA A 122 -3.42 1.58 -15.03
CA ALA A 122 -2.48 2.70 -15.17
C ALA A 122 -1.18 2.30 -15.89
N MET A 123 -0.67 1.08 -15.66
CA MET A 123 0.52 0.56 -16.34
C MET A 123 0.35 0.42 -17.85
N VAL A 124 -0.87 0.14 -18.30
CA VAL A 124 -1.20 -0.02 -19.73
C VAL A 124 -1.58 1.32 -20.37
N VAL A 125 -2.45 2.09 -19.70
CA VAL A 125 -2.98 3.36 -20.23
C VAL A 125 -1.89 4.43 -20.32
N SER A 126 -0.95 4.46 -19.36
CA SER A 126 0.06 5.53 -19.33
C SER A 126 1.00 5.53 -20.52
N PRO A 127 1.61 4.40 -20.95
CA PRO A 127 2.42 4.39 -22.18
C PRO A 127 1.62 4.72 -23.44
N ALA A 128 0.38 4.20 -23.56
CA ALA A 128 -0.48 4.49 -24.69
C ALA A 128 -0.88 5.98 -24.76
N LEU A 129 -1.12 6.61 -23.62
CA LEU A 129 -1.45 8.03 -23.57
C LEU A 129 -0.23 8.91 -23.86
N THR A 130 0.94 8.54 -23.34
CA THR A 130 2.16 9.34 -23.51
C THR A 130 2.74 9.23 -24.92
N SER A 131 2.48 8.16 -25.67
CA SER A 131 2.90 8.05 -27.07
C SER A 131 2.22 9.12 -27.97
N HIS A 132 1.00 9.55 -27.61
CA HIS A 132 0.24 10.53 -28.38
C HIS A 132 0.30 11.96 -27.80
N TYR A 133 0.28 12.09 -26.48
CA TYR A 133 0.11 13.38 -25.81
C TYR A 133 1.30 13.77 -24.91
N GLY A 134 2.37 12.97 -24.92
CA GLY A 134 3.53 13.19 -24.07
C GLY A 134 3.20 13.12 -22.57
N LEU A 135 4.15 13.56 -21.74
CA LEU A 135 4.00 13.54 -20.27
C LEU A 135 2.84 14.42 -19.79
N ALA A 136 2.58 15.56 -20.46
CA ALA A 136 1.49 16.47 -20.13
C ALA A 136 0.12 15.79 -20.19
N GLY A 137 -0.08 14.85 -21.13
CA GLY A 137 -1.33 14.10 -21.25
C GLY A 137 -1.71 13.32 -19.99
N ILE A 138 -0.74 12.71 -19.29
CA ILE A 138 -1.00 12.03 -18.02
C ILE A 138 -1.43 13.03 -16.94
N PHE A 139 -0.75 14.18 -16.86
CA PHE A 139 -1.08 15.19 -15.87
C PHE A 139 -2.45 15.81 -16.10
N TYR A 140 -2.86 16.06 -17.35
CA TYR A 140 -4.22 16.49 -17.68
C TYR A 140 -5.25 15.42 -17.33
N LEU A 141 -5.01 14.15 -17.66
CA LEU A 141 -5.91 13.05 -17.28
C LEU A 141 -6.03 12.93 -15.76
N THR A 142 -4.92 13.00 -15.01
CA THR A 142 -4.97 12.93 -13.54
C THR A 142 -5.68 14.14 -12.94
N THR A 143 -5.55 15.34 -13.53
CA THR A 143 -6.34 16.52 -13.15
C THR A 143 -7.84 16.30 -13.36
N ALA A 144 -8.23 15.80 -14.54
CA ALA A 144 -9.63 15.52 -14.85
C ALA A 144 -10.23 14.46 -13.89
N LEU A 145 -9.49 13.39 -13.61
CA LEU A 145 -9.92 12.37 -12.66
C LEU A 145 -10.03 12.91 -11.23
N ALA A 146 -9.12 13.79 -10.82
CA ALA A 146 -9.19 14.42 -9.49
C ALA A 146 -10.37 15.41 -9.37
N LEU A 147 -10.69 16.18 -10.42
CA LEU A 147 -11.88 17.02 -10.49
C LEU A 147 -13.14 16.16 -10.42
N LEU A 148 -13.18 15.05 -11.14
CA LEU A 148 -14.29 14.09 -11.07
C LEU A 148 -14.40 13.49 -9.64
N GLY A 149 -13.27 13.16 -9.01
CA GLY A 149 -13.23 12.73 -7.61
C GLY A 149 -13.79 13.78 -6.66
N LEU A 150 -13.43 15.05 -6.84
CA LEU A 150 -13.96 16.17 -6.06
C LEU A 150 -15.47 16.32 -6.24
N PHE A 151 -15.97 16.18 -7.47
CA PHE A 151 -17.41 16.16 -7.75
C PHE A 151 -18.11 15.02 -7.00
N PHE A 152 -17.60 13.79 -7.05
CA PHE A 152 -18.18 12.66 -6.31
C PHE A 152 -18.20 12.87 -4.80
N VAL A 153 -17.14 13.41 -4.22
CA VAL A 153 -17.06 13.70 -2.78
C VAL A 153 -18.19 14.64 -2.33
N HIS A 154 -18.54 15.64 -3.14
CA HIS A 154 -19.55 16.64 -2.76
C HIS A 154 -20.96 16.31 -3.24
N ALA A 155 -21.11 15.76 -4.46
CA ALA A 155 -22.42 15.56 -5.08
C ALA A 155 -23.03 14.19 -4.82
N VAL A 156 -22.20 13.14 -4.63
CA VAL A 156 -22.67 11.75 -4.56
C VAL A 156 -22.48 11.13 -3.19
N ILE A 157 -21.31 11.31 -2.57
CA ILE A 157 -21.02 10.70 -1.28
C ILE A 157 -21.77 11.43 -0.17
N PRO A 158 -22.58 10.73 0.68
CA PRO A 158 -23.27 11.36 1.79
C PRO A 158 -22.26 11.87 2.84
N THR A 159 -22.64 12.91 3.57
CA THR A 159 -21.87 13.34 4.73
C THR A 159 -22.24 12.43 5.91
N PRO A 160 -21.28 11.83 6.62
CA PRO A 160 -21.58 11.02 7.80
C PRO A 160 -22.39 11.85 8.80
N GLN A 161 -23.48 11.29 9.32
CA GLN A 161 -24.33 12.00 10.31
C GLN A 161 -23.65 12.11 11.68
N LYS A 162 -22.79 11.15 11.98
CA LYS A 162 -21.85 11.17 13.11
C LYS A 162 -20.51 10.67 12.59
N GLU A 163 -19.49 11.48 12.74
CA GLU A 163 -18.11 11.02 12.61
C GLU A 163 -17.80 10.23 13.87
N CYS A 164 -17.90 8.91 13.78
CA CYS A 164 -17.60 8.02 14.88
C CYS A 164 -16.12 7.68 14.86
N PHE A 165 -15.49 7.70 16.04
CA PHE A 165 -14.13 7.22 16.18
C PHE A 165 -14.13 5.68 16.04
N HIS A 166 -13.48 5.17 15.00
CA HIS A 166 -13.33 3.74 14.75
C HIS A 166 -11.92 3.28 15.14
N ILE A 167 -11.82 2.56 16.24
CA ILE A 167 -10.55 2.11 16.85
C ILE A 167 -9.68 1.32 15.85
N ASP A 168 -10.29 0.57 14.94
CA ASP A 168 -9.60 -0.30 14.00
C ASP A 168 -9.14 0.38 12.70
N SER A 169 -9.62 1.60 12.41
CA SER A 169 -9.32 2.32 11.16
C SER A 169 -8.62 3.66 11.36
N GLU A 170 -8.64 4.25 12.55
CA GLU A 170 -8.10 5.58 12.82
C GLU A 170 -6.71 5.58 13.45
N VAL A 171 -5.98 6.69 13.23
CA VAL A 171 -4.61 6.86 13.71
C VAL A 171 -4.63 7.56 15.08
N LYS A 172 -4.17 6.87 16.13
CA LYS A 172 -3.98 7.47 17.46
C LYS A 172 -2.52 7.89 17.66
N SER A 173 -2.27 9.19 17.83
CA SER A 173 -0.93 9.72 18.10
C SER A 173 -0.31 9.11 19.36
N SER A 174 -1.11 8.83 20.39
CA SER A 174 -0.66 8.20 21.63
C SER A 174 -0.14 6.77 21.47
N LEU A 175 -0.59 6.06 20.43
CA LEU A 175 -0.18 4.68 20.16
C LEU A 175 0.99 4.59 19.16
N PHE A 176 1.41 5.72 18.57
CA PHE A 176 2.45 5.78 17.55
C PHE A 176 3.78 5.17 18.01
N ILE A 177 4.25 5.54 19.20
CA ILE A 177 5.49 5.00 19.78
C ILE A 177 5.38 3.50 20.00
N THR A 178 4.24 3.04 20.53
CA THR A 178 3.99 1.61 20.77
C THR A 178 4.03 0.79 19.49
N VAL A 179 3.44 1.32 18.40
CA VAL A 179 3.45 0.67 17.09
C VAL A 179 4.86 0.66 16.50
N ILE A 180 5.59 1.78 16.56
CA ILE A 180 6.95 1.86 16.03
C ILE A 180 7.91 0.93 16.77
N LEU A 181 7.80 0.82 18.09
CA LEU A 181 8.68 -0.04 18.88
C LEU A 181 8.33 -1.52 18.78
N ASN A 182 7.19 -1.88 18.20
CA ASN A 182 6.80 -3.27 18.02
C ASN A 182 7.67 -3.94 16.94
N LYS A 183 8.58 -4.82 17.35
CA LYS A 183 9.54 -5.51 16.47
C LYS A 183 8.87 -6.31 15.34
N HIS A 184 7.67 -6.83 15.56
CA HIS A 184 6.94 -7.60 14.53
C HIS A 184 6.40 -6.66 13.45
N LEU A 185 5.79 -5.54 13.84
CA LEU A 185 5.31 -4.52 12.91
C LEU A 185 6.48 -3.83 12.17
N GLN A 186 7.60 -3.56 12.86
CA GLN A 186 8.79 -3.00 12.22
C GLN A 186 9.26 -3.85 11.03
N ARG A 187 9.33 -5.19 11.18
CA ARG A 187 9.75 -6.08 10.09
C ARG A 187 8.84 -5.99 8.87
N LEU A 188 7.54 -5.83 9.08
CA LEU A 188 6.56 -5.66 8.01
C LEU A 188 6.66 -4.26 7.39
N ASN A 189 6.90 -3.22 8.20
CA ASN A 189 7.12 -1.86 7.72
C ASN A 189 8.41 -1.76 6.89
N PHE A 190 9.49 -2.42 7.30
CA PHE A 190 10.68 -2.58 6.45
C PHE A 190 10.38 -3.38 5.19
N GLY A 191 9.53 -4.41 5.28
CA GLY A 191 9.12 -5.21 4.13
C GLY A 191 8.46 -4.36 3.05
N ILE A 192 7.44 -3.56 3.38
CA ILE A 192 6.77 -2.69 2.42
C ILE A 192 7.68 -1.56 1.92
N PHE A 193 8.55 -1.03 2.78
CA PHE A 193 9.56 -0.06 2.38
C PHE A 193 10.48 -0.63 1.30
N PHE A 194 11.05 -1.82 1.51
CA PHE A 194 11.94 -2.47 0.55
C PHE A 194 11.20 -2.86 -0.73
N GLN A 195 9.98 -3.36 -0.62
CA GLN A 195 9.16 -3.69 -1.79
C GLN A 195 8.97 -2.50 -2.71
N HIS A 196 8.58 -1.34 -2.16
CA HIS A 196 8.34 -0.14 -2.96
C HIS A 196 9.62 0.59 -3.34
N PHE A 197 10.69 0.46 -2.57
CA PHE A 197 12.03 0.87 -2.99
C PHE A 197 12.44 0.14 -4.26
N ILE A 198 12.40 -1.19 -4.24
CA ILE A 198 12.76 -2.04 -5.38
C ILE A 198 11.84 -1.77 -6.58
N LEU A 199 10.53 -1.63 -6.35
CA LEU A 199 9.57 -1.29 -7.41
C LEU A 199 9.96 0.01 -8.11
N THR A 200 10.16 1.09 -7.35
CA THR A 200 10.43 2.42 -7.92
C THR A 200 11.80 2.46 -8.59
N ALA A 201 12.81 1.84 -7.98
CA ALA A 201 14.13 1.74 -8.57
C ALA A 201 14.13 0.90 -9.87
N THR A 202 13.37 -0.20 -9.91
CA THR A 202 13.19 -1.01 -11.11
C THR A 202 12.50 -0.22 -12.21
N PHE A 203 11.42 0.50 -11.87
CA PHE A 203 10.70 1.36 -12.84
C PHE A 203 11.44 2.62 -13.24
N TYR A 204 12.49 3.00 -12.55
CA TYR A 204 13.40 4.01 -13.05
C TYR A 204 14.12 3.52 -14.34
N VAL A 205 14.47 2.23 -14.40
CA VAL A 205 15.26 1.62 -15.47
C VAL A 205 14.41 1.03 -16.58
N ILE A 206 13.30 0.35 -16.26
CA ILE A 206 12.49 -0.41 -17.23
C ILE A 206 12.06 0.43 -18.43
N PRO A 207 11.48 1.65 -18.28
CA PRO A 207 11.00 2.41 -19.43
C PRO A 207 12.11 2.73 -20.41
N MET A 208 13.35 2.95 -19.92
CA MET A 208 14.52 3.20 -20.77
C MET A 208 14.95 1.94 -21.52
N LEU A 209 14.93 0.76 -20.85
CA LEU A 209 15.22 -0.52 -21.51
C LEU A 209 14.18 -0.85 -22.56
N LEU A 210 12.89 -0.64 -22.29
CA LEU A 210 11.82 -0.85 -23.26
C LEU A 210 11.97 0.09 -24.49
N GLN A 211 12.34 1.36 -24.25
CA GLN A 211 12.60 2.30 -25.34
C GLN A 211 13.78 1.83 -26.22
N GLN A 212 14.79 1.21 -25.62
CA GLN A 212 15.89 0.61 -26.39
C GLN A 212 15.40 -0.59 -27.22
N GLN A 213 14.52 -1.44 -26.67
CA GLN A 213 13.95 -2.57 -27.40
C GLN A 213 13.03 -2.13 -28.56
N ILE A 214 12.32 -1.00 -28.40
CA ILE A 214 11.53 -0.39 -29.47
C ILE A 214 12.47 0.08 -30.63
N LYS A 215 13.57 0.75 -30.29
CA LYS A 215 14.57 1.19 -31.30
C LYS A 215 15.23 0.02 -32.02
N GLN A 216 15.37 -1.13 -31.38
CA GLN A 216 15.91 -2.36 -31.96
C GLN A 216 14.89 -3.17 -32.77
N GLY A 217 13.62 -2.76 -32.80
CA GLY A 217 12.55 -3.46 -33.50
C GLY A 217 11.98 -4.71 -32.80
N ASN A 218 12.41 -4.99 -31.56
CA ASN A 218 11.92 -6.13 -30.76
C ASN A 218 10.54 -5.86 -30.13
N LEU A 219 10.15 -4.60 -30.00
CA LEU A 219 8.89 -4.16 -29.42
C LEU A 219 8.35 -2.97 -30.22
N THR A 220 7.05 -2.91 -30.44
CA THR A 220 6.43 -1.80 -31.18
C THR A 220 6.13 -0.63 -30.23
N GLU A 221 5.49 -0.91 -29.09
CA GLU A 221 5.16 0.08 -28.07
C GLU A 221 5.27 -0.52 -26.67
N GLN A 222 5.53 0.32 -25.65
CA GLN A 222 5.76 -0.14 -24.27
C GLN A 222 4.55 -0.88 -23.69
N TRP A 223 3.32 -0.52 -24.03
CA TRP A 223 2.12 -1.14 -23.47
C TRP A 223 1.95 -2.62 -23.93
N TYR A 224 2.53 -3.02 -25.05
CA TYR A 224 2.58 -4.44 -25.47
C TYR A 224 3.38 -5.31 -24.49
N PHE A 225 4.34 -4.71 -23.76
CA PHE A 225 5.04 -5.40 -22.69
C PHE A 225 4.22 -5.40 -21.37
N TYR A 226 3.68 -4.23 -21.00
CA TYR A 226 2.99 -4.11 -19.70
C TYR A 226 1.66 -4.84 -19.63
N LEU A 227 0.89 -4.88 -20.71
CA LEU A 227 -0.43 -5.51 -20.73
C LEU A 227 -0.38 -7.01 -20.38
N PRO A 228 0.37 -7.86 -21.10
CA PRO A 228 0.47 -9.28 -20.76
C PRO A 228 1.17 -9.49 -19.40
N LEU A 229 2.17 -8.68 -19.08
CA LEU A 229 2.87 -8.73 -17.80
C LEU A 229 1.91 -8.55 -16.62
N MET A 230 1.10 -7.49 -16.65
CA MET A 230 0.14 -7.20 -15.58
C MET A 230 -0.99 -8.23 -15.52
N LEU A 231 -1.57 -8.59 -16.68
CA LEU A 231 -2.68 -9.53 -16.74
C LEU A 231 -2.29 -10.91 -16.19
N PHE A 232 -1.21 -11.48 -16.72
CA PHE A 232 -0.81 -12.84 -16.34
C PHE A 232 -0.20 -12.91 -14.94
N SER A 233 0.55 -11.89 -14.50
CA SER A 233 1.08 -11.86 -13.13
C SER A 233 -0.03 -11.72 -12.09
N PHE A 234 -1.07 -10.92 -12.39
CA PHE A 234 -2.25 -10.78 -11.53
C PHE A 234 -3.05 -12.09 -11.45
N LEU A 235 -3.26 -12.77 -12.58
CA LEU A 235 -3.94 -14.07 -12.57
C LEU A 235 -3.15 -15.14 -11.81
N LEU A 236 -1.82 -15.17 -12.01
CA LEU A 236 -0.97 -16.18 -11.37
C LEU A 236 -0.78 -15.92 -9.87
N MET A 237 -0.96 -14.71 -9.34
CA MET A 237 -0.90 -14.47 -7.89
C MET A 237 -2.05 -15.14 -7.13
N LEU A 238 -3.25 -15.32 -7.76
CA LEU A 238 -4.46 -15.80 -7.08
C LEU A 238 -4.28 -17.17 -6.40
N PRO A 239 -3.74 -18.21 -7.06
CA PRO A 239 -3.51 -19.50 -6.41
C PRO A 239 -2.55 -19.40 -5.23
N PHE A 240 -1.54 -18.55 -5.27
CA PHE A 240 -0.61 -18.36 -4.15
C PHE A 240 -1.28 -17.70 -2.94
N ILE A 241 -2.15 -16.71 -3.17
CA ILE A 241 -2.93 -16.09 -2.08
C ILE A 241 -3.89 -17.12 -1.47
N LEU A 242 -4.60 -17.90 -2.29
CA LEU A 242 -5.49 -18.95 -1.80
C LEU A 242 -4.73 -20.02 -1.00
N LEU A 243 -3.52 -20.40 -1.44
CA LEU A 243 -2.66 -21.32 -0.70
C LEU A 243 -2.19 -20.70 0.62
N ALA A 244 -1.80 -19.42 0.61
CA ALA A 244 -1.37 -18.70 1.81
C ALA A 244 -2.47 -18.68 2.88
N GLU A 245 -3.71 -18.40 2.49
CA GLU A 245 -4.83 -18.28 3.43
C GLU A 245 -5.41 -19.62 3.84
N LYS A 246 -5.78 -20.49 2.87
CA LYS A 246 -6.47 -21.77 3.16
C LYS A 246 -5.54 -22.76 3.88
N LYS A 247 -4.26 -22.85 3.48
CA LYS A 247 -3.29 -23.77 4.11
C LYS A 247 -2.50 -23.13 5.25
N GLN A 248 -2.84 -21.89 5.63
CA GLN A 248 -2.17 -21.16 6.70
C GLN A 248 -0.64 -21.07 6.51
N GLN A 249 -0.17 -20.89 5.27
CA GLN A 249 1.25 -20.88 4.90
C GLN A 249 1.73 -19.47 4.50
N MET A 250 1.15 -18.41 5.09
CA MET A 250 1.49 -17.03 4.74
C MET A 250 2.98 -16.73 4.85
N LYS A 251 3.64 -17.21 5.94
CA LYS A 251 5.08 -17.02 6.11
C LYS A 251 5.91 -17.68 5.01
N LEU A 252 5.58 -18.90 4.63
CA LEU A 252 6.31 -19.62 3.58
C LEU A 252 6.20 -18.91 2.23
N ILE A 253 4.97 -18.55 1.84
CA ILE A 253 4.71 -17.87 0.57
C ILE A 253 5.33 -16.47 0.57
N PHE A 254 5.29 -15.75 1.69
CA PHE A 254 6.00 -14.49 1.86
C PHE A 254 7.51 -14.63 1.62
N ILE A 255 8.18 -15.58 2.28
CA ILE A 255 9.62 -15.84 2.12
C ILE A 255 9.95 -16.24 0.68
N LEU A 256 9.16 -17.13 0.07
CA LEU A 256 9.35 -17.54 -1.33
C LEU A 256 9.21 -16.36 -2.29
N SER A 257 8.25 -15.48 -2.07
CA SER A 257 8.08 -14.29 -2.91
C SER A 257 9.25 -13.31 -2.77
N VAL A 258 9.78 -13.11 -1.55
CA VAL A 258 10.98 -12.29 -1.35
C VAL A 258 12.21 -12.95 -1.99
N LEU A 259 12.35 -14.28 -1.90
CA LEU A 259 13.41 -15.03 -2.58
C LEU A 259 13.33 -14.88 -4.11
N ILE A 260 12.14 -15.03 -4.71
CA ILE A 260 11.92 -14.84 -6.15
C ILE A 260 12.28 -13.41 -6.54
N THR A 261 11.90 -12.41 -5.76
CA THR A 261 12.29 -11.01 -5.97
C THR A 261 13.82 -10.86 -5.97
N SER A 262 14.51 -11.46 -4.99
CA SER A 262 15.95 -11.38 -4.87
C SER A 262 16.65 -12.04 -6.06
N LEU A 263 16.22 -13.24 -6.44
CA LEU A 263 16.77 -13.96 -7.60
C LEU A 263 16.51 -13.22 -8.92
N ALA A 264 15.30 -12.66 -9.11
CA ALA A 264 14.97 -11.89 -10.29
C ALA A 264 15.85 -10.63 -10.41
N GLN A 265 16.00 -9.85 -9.34
CA GLN A 265 16.82 -8.64 -9.35
C GLN A 265 18.31 -8.96 -9.56
N LEU A 266 18.82 -10.01 -8.93
CA LEU A 266 20.20 -10.45 -9.12
C LEU A 266 20.46 -10.93 -10.57
N SER A 267 19.54 -11.71 -11.12
CA SER A 267 19.64 -12.18 -12.52
C SER A 267 19.55 -11.03 -13.53
N LEU A 268 18.76 -10.00 -13.26
CA LEU A 268 18.66 -8.80 -14.09
C LEU A 268 19.97 -8.00 -14.19
N VAL A 269 20.88 -8.12 -13.21
CA VAL A 269 22.23 -7.51 -13.30
C VAL A 269 22.98 -7.95 -14.55
N LEU A 270 22.85 -9.24 -14.92
CA LEU A 270 23.55 -9.85 -16.05
C LEU A 270 22.68 -10.02 -17.29
N ALA A 271 21.39 -10.27 -17.07
CA ALA A 271 20.47 -10.74 -18.12
C ALA A 271 19.59 -9.64 -18.75
N ASN A 272 19.73 -8.38 -18.32
CA ASN A 272 18.89 -7.27 -18.84
C ASN A 272 19.07 -7.00 -20.34
N GLN A 273 20.11 -7.52 -20.97
CA GLN A 273 20.39 -7.40 -22.40
C GLN A 273 19.67 -8.46 -23.25
N TYR A 274 19.26 -9.58 -22.66
CA TYR A 274 18.58 -10.69 -23.35
C TYR A 274 17.07 -10.53 -23.21
N TRP A 275 16.41 -10.09 -24.30
CA TRP A 275 15.00 -9.69 -24.29
C TRP A 275 14.06 -10.74 -23.68
N LEU A 276 14.11 -11.99 -24.14
CA LEU A 276 13.22 -13.04 -23.62
C LEU A 276 13.48 -13.35 -22.13
N LEU A 277 14.75 -13.37 -21.74
CA LEU A 277 15.11 -13.60 -20.34
C LEU A 277 14.69 -12.44 -19.45
N PHE A 278 14.85 -11.20 -19.92
CA PHE A 278 14.34 -10.00 -19.27
C PHE A 278 12.82 -10.08 -19.05
N CYS A 279 12.05 -10.43 -20.08
CA CYS A 279 10.59 -10.60 -19.98
C CYS A 279 10.20 -11.66 -18.93
N GLY A 280 10.87 -12.81 -18.93
CA GLY A 280 10.63 -13.89 -17.97
C GLY A 280 10.96 -13.49 -16.53
N LEU A 281 12.10 -12.82 -16.31
CA LEU A 281 12.50 -12.34 -14.98
C LEU A 281 11.57 -11.26 -14.46
N MET A 282 11.14 -10.33 -15.31
CA MET A 282 10.16 -9.32 -14.97
C MET A 282 8.79 -9.93 -14.62
N PHE A 283 8.38 -10.96 -15.36
CA PHE A 283 7.16 -11.70 -15.06
C PHE A 283 7.21 -12.35 -13.67
N LEU A 284 8.29 -13.07 -13.35
CA LEU A 284 8.48 -13.69 -12.03
C LEU A 284 8.52 -12.64 -10.91
N TYR A 285 9.22 -11.52 -11.14
CA TYR A 285 9.26 -10.39 -10.20
C TYR A 285 7.86 -9.83 -9.94
N PHE A 286 7.03 -9.61 -10.99
CA PHE A 286 5.69 -9.07 -10.81
C PHE A 286 4.71 -10.03 -10.17
N VAL A 287 4.84 -11.33 -10.41
CA VAL A 287 4.06 -12.35 -9.66
C VAL A 287 4.39 -12.25 -8.17
N ALA A 288 5.69 -12.24 -7.82
CA ALA A 288 6.14 -12.11 -6.44
C ALA A 288 5.68 -10.77 -5.81
N PHE A 289 5.80 -9.67 -6.55
CA PHE A 289 5.35 -8.33 -6.14
C PHE A 289 3.85 -8.32 -5.81
N ASN A 290 3.01 -8.83 -6.70
CA ASN A 290 1.55 -8.86 -6.51
C ASN A 290 1.16 -9.73 -5.30
N VAL A 291 1.82 -10.88 -5.11
CA VAL A 291 1.60 -11.73 -3.93
C VAL A 291 1.98 -11.00 -2.64
N LEU A 292 3.13 -10.34 -2.60
CA LEU A 292 3.59 -9.56 -1.45
C LEU A 292 2.68 -8.36 -1.15
N GLU A 293 2.18 -7.68 -2.19
CA GLU A 293 1.26 -6.54 -2.06
C GLU A 293 -0.07 -6.95 -1.40
N ALA A 294 -0.53 -8.17 -1.65
CA ALA A 294 -1.72 -8.71 -1.00
C ALA A 294 -1.44 -9.22 0.43
N ILE A 295 -0.30 -9.86 0.66
CA ILE A 295 0.03 -10.52 1.94
C ILE A 295 0.47 -9.51 3.01
N LEU A 296 1.30 -8.52 2.67
CA LEU A 296 1.88 -7.58 3.64
C LEU A 296 0.83 -6.82 4.46
N PRO A 297 -0.17 -6.15 3.87
CA PRO A 297 -1.19 -5.45 4.65
C PRO A 297 -2.05 -6.40 5.48
N SER A 298 -2.30 -7.62 4.99
CA SER A 298 -2.99 -8.67 5.75
C SER A 298 -2.20 -9.06 7.00
N LEU A 299 -0.88 -9.23 6.88
CA LEU A 299 0.01 -9.53 8.00
C LEU A 299 0.03 -8.39 9.03
N VAL A 300 0.13 -7.13 8.59
CA VAL A 300 0.08 -5.97 9.50
C VAL A 300 -1.24 -5.92 10.25
N SER A 301 -2.35 -6.07 9.54
CA SER A 301 -3.69 -6.08 10.14
C SER A 301 -3.89 -7.20 11.16
N LYS A 302 -3.32 -8.39 10.93
CA LYS A 302 -3.39 -9.53 11.85
C LYS A 302 -2.47 -9.37 13.06
N GLN A 303 -1.29 -8.75 12.90
CA GLN A 303 -0.33 -8.55 14.00
C GLN A 303 -0.66 -7.36 14.87
N ALA A 304 -1.28 -6.33 14.31
CA ALA A 304 -1.77 -5.19 15.08
C ALA A 304 -2.94 -5.63 15.99
N GLY A 305 -2.95 -5.13 17.22
CA GLY A 305 -4.12 -5.27 18.10
C GLY A 305 -5.29 -4.44 17.58
N PRO A 306 -6.53 -4.72 17.95
CA PRO A 306 -7.70 -3.95 17.52
C PRO A 306 -7.52 -2.44 17.73
N THR A 307 -6.99 -2.03 18.88
CA THR A 307 -6.75 -0.63 19.25
C THR A 307 -5.61 0.04 18.46
N THR A 308 -4.69 -0.73 17.89
CA THR A 308 -3.47 -0.20 17.22
C THR A 308 -3.51 -0.35 15.71
N LYS A 309 -4.55 -1.00 15.17
CA LYS A 309 -4.62 -1.38 13.76
C LYS A 309 -4.58 -0.18 12.82
N GLY A 310 -5.39 0.86 13.07
CA GLY A 310 -5.40 2.08 12.27
C GLY A 310 -4.03 2.77 12.28
N THR A 311 -3.42 2.95 13.47
CA THR A 311 -2.07 3.52 13.60
C THR A 311 -1.00 2.67 12.91
N ALA A 312 -1.09 1.33 13.03
CA ALA A 312 -0.15 0.41 12.37
C ALA A 312 -0.25 0.49 10.84
N MET A 313 -1.46 0.57 10.29
CA MET A 313 -1.69 0.77 8.85
C MET A 313 -1.20 2.15 8.38
N GLY A 314 -1.32 3.19 9.21
CA GLY A 314 -0.77 4.52 8.93
C GLY A 314 0.76 4.49 8.82
N VAL A 315 1.45 3.87 9.80
CA VAL A 315 2.92 3.70 9.77
C VAL A 315 3.35 2.85 8.57
N TYR A 316 2.61 1.78 8.28
CA TYR A 316 2.83 0.93 7.10
C TYR A 316 2.75 1.72 5.80
N SER A 317 1.70 2.51 5.60
CA SER A 317 1.54 3.36 4.41
C SER A 317 2.63 4.43 4.31
N SER A 318 3.00 5.08 5.44
CA SER A 318 4.13 6.03 5.45
C SER A 318 5.43 5.34 5.04
N SER A 319 5.70 4.12 5.54
CA SER A 319 6.88 3.33 5.16
C SER A 319 6.88 2.98 3.67
N GLN A 320 5.73 2.64 3.10
CA GLN A 320 5.53 2.40 1.67
C GLN A 320 5.97 3.59 0.83
N PHE A 321 5.44 4.77 1.14
CA PHE A 321 5.74 5.99 0.39
C PHE A 321 7.18 6.47 0.58
N LEU A 322 7.76 6.29 1.77
CA LEU A 322 9.19 6.54 1.98
C LEU A 322 10.06 5.58 1.16
N GLY A 323 9.63 4.33 0.97
CA GLY A 323 10.27 3.38 0.05
C GLY A 323 10.26 3.89 -1.39
N ILE A 324 9.13 4.43 -1.87
CA ILE A 324 9.03 5.06 -3.20
C ILE A 324 10.03 6.21 -3.34
N PHE A 325 10.13 7.09 -2.33
CA PHE A 325 11.08 8.21 -2.34
C PHE A 325 12.51 7.74 -2.43
N MET A 326 12.92 6.88 -1.49
CA MET A 326 14.30 6.40 -1.43
C MET A 326 14.69 5.57 -2.65
N GLY A 327 13.75 4.76 -3.17
CA GLY A 327 13.95 3.97 -4.39
C GLY A 327 14.20 4.86 -5.61
N GLY A 328 13.38 5.90 -5.80
CA GLY A 328 13.55 6.85 -6.90
C GLY A 328 14.86 7.64 -6.81
N LEU A 329 15.16 8.21 -5.64
CA LEU A 329 16.39 8.99 -5.43
C LEU A 329 17.64 8.13 -5.63
N THR A 330 17.68 6.95 -5.00
CA THR A 330 18.84 6.03 -5.09
C THR A 330 19.02 5.52 -6.52
N ALA A 331 17.92 5.18 -7.21
CA ALA A 331 17.99 4.74 -8.60
C ALA A 331 18.55 5.82 -9.52
N GLY A 332 18.12 7.09 -9.35
CA GLY A 332 18.63 8.22 -10.11
C GLY A 332 20.14 8.44 -9.89
N LEU A 333 20.58 8.38 -8.61
CA LEU A 333 21.98 8.49 -8.26
C LEU A 333 22.81 7.35 -8.85
N LEU A 334 22.40 6.10 -8.65
CA LEU A 334 23.14 4.94 -9.13
C LEU A 334 23.16 4.88 -10.68
N TYR A 335 22.04 5.20 -11.30
CA TYR A 335 21.97 5.22 -12.76
C TYR A 335 22.95 6.20 -13.38
N GLN A 336 23.16 7.36 -12.75
CA GLN A 336 24.09 8.39 -13.20
C GLN A 336 25.55 7.91 -13.25
N TYR A 337 25.96 7.05 -12.29
CA TYR A 337 27.35 6.61 -12.19
C TYR A 337 27.60 5.20 -12.71
N THR A 338 26.62 4.30 -12.59
CA THR A 338 26.80 2.87 -12.84
C THR A 338 25.82 2.28 -13.84
N GLY A 339 24.89 3.11 -14.34
CA GLY A 339 23.84 2.68 -15.27
C GLY A 339 22.87 1.65 -14.70
N ASN A 340 22.23 0.88 -15.57
CA ASN A 340 21.22 -0.12 -15.21
C ASN A 340 21.73 -1.19 -14.22
N ARG A 341 23.00 -1.63 -14.40
CA ARG A 341 23.58 -2.70 -13.57
C ARG A 341 23.67 -2.31 -12.11
N GLY A 342 24.06 -1.06 -11.80
CA GLY A 342 24.16 -0.59 -10.43
C GLY A 342 22.80 -0.53 -9.75
N VAL A 343 21.74 -0.13 -10.44
CA VAL A 343 20.39 -0.11 -9.89
C VAL A 343 19.90 -1.52 -9.56
N PHE A 344 20.04 -2.48 -10.49
CA PHE A 344 19.65 -3.86 -10.24
C PHE A 344 20.49 -4.52 -9.14
N LEU A 345 21.80 -4.23 -9.08
CA LEU A 345 22.65 -4.73 -8.01
C LEU A 345 22.23 -4.20 -6.63
N CYS A 346 21.91 -2.92 -6.52
CA CYS A 346 21.39 -2.31 -5.29
C CYS A 346 20.08 -2.99 -4.87
N ASN A 347 19.16 -3.18 -5.82
CA ASN A 347 17.90 -3.88 -5.59
C ASN A 347 18.14 -5.33 -5.11
N ALA A 348 19.10 -6.04 -5.71
CA ALA A 348 19.47 -7.39 -5.29
C ALA A 348 20.00 -7.41 -3.85
N VAL A 349 20.90 -6.49 -3.49
CA VAL A 349 21.41 -6.37 -2.12
C VAL A 349 20.31 -6.08 -1.12
N ILE A 350 19.43 -5.11 -1.42
CA ILE A 350 18.30 -4.75 -0.54
C ILE A 350 17.32 -5.92 -0.40
N SER A 351 17.01 -6.63 -1.49
CA SER A 351 16.12 -7.79 -1.43
C SER A 351 16.73 -8.98 -0.66
N LEU A 352 18.04 -9.16 -0.71
CA LEU A 352 18.74 -10.16 0.13
C LEU A 352 18.71 -9.78 1.61
N ILE A 353 18.92 -8.51 1.95
CA ILE A 353 18.75 -8.02 3.33
C ILE A 353 17.31 -8.28 3.79
N TRP A 354 16.33 -7.96 2.94
CA TRP A 354 14.93 -8.25 3.23
C TRP A 354 14.66 -9.72 3.44
N LEU A 355 15.24 -10.60 2.61
CA LEU A 355 15.12 -12.06 2.75
C LEU A 355 15.63 -12.55 4.12
N VAL A 356 16.78 -12.03 4.57
CA VAL A 356 17.31 -12.33 5.91
C VAL A 356 16.32 -11.91 7.00
N ILE A 357 15.78 -10.70 6.93
CA ILE A 357 14.78 -10.20 7.89
C ILE A 357 13.51 -11.06 7.86
N ALA A 358 13.08 -11.51 6.67
CA ALA A 358 11.90 -12.34 6.48
C ALA A 358 12.06 -13.74 7.14
N PHE A 359 13.24 -14.33 7.10
CA PHE A 359 13.51 -15.61 7.78
C PHE A 359 13.29 -15.53 9.29
N PHE A 360 13.65 -14.41 9.91
CA PHE A 360 13.48 -14.18 11.35
C PHE A 360 12.05 -13.81 11.77
N MET A 361 11.09 -13.75 10.83
CA MET A 361 9.68 -13.57 11.18
C MET A 361 9.18 -14.79 11.95
N LYS A 362 8.49 -14.53 13.07
CA LYS A 362 7.81 -15.63 13.78
C LYS A 362 6.62 -16.11 12.95
N PRO A 363 6.32 -17.43 12.98
CA PRO A 363 5.03 -17.91 12.45
C PRO A 363 3.90 -17.17 13.14
N GLU A 364 2.90 -16.75 12.37
CA GLU A 364 1.74 -16.12 12.97
C GLU A 364 0.91 -17.14 13.74
N ALA A 365 0.44 -16.75 14.91
CA ALA A 365 -0.80 -17.32 15.40
C ALA A 365 -1.91 -16.76 14.49
N TYR A 366 -2.69 -17.64 13.84
CA TYR A 366 -3.82 -17.25 12.98
C TYR A 366 -4.95 -16.70 13.85
N LEU A 367 -4.72 -15.48 14.36
CA LEU A 367 -5.68 -14.79 15.18
C LEU A 367 -6.70 -14.10 14.27
N SER A 368 -7.97 -14.40 14.49
CA SER A 368 -9.09 -13.64 13.95
C SER A 368 -9.62 -12.71 15.04
N THR A 369 -10.19 -11.60 14.64
CA THR A 369 -10.96 -10.76 15.55
C THR A 369 -12.44 -11.08 15.37
N LEU A 370 -13.07 -11.52 16.44
CA LEU A 370 -14.51 -11.65 16.55
C LEU A 370 -15.03 -10.35 17.16
N ILE A 371 -16.05 -9.76 16.55
CA ILE A 371 -16.72 -8.55 17.03
C ILE A 371 -18.04 -8.99 17.64
N LEU A 372 -18.21 -8.75 18.92
CA LEU A 372 -19.40 -9.10 19.67
C LEU A 372 -20.10 -7.84 20.14
N SER A 373 -21.43 -7.84 20.16
CA SER A 373 -22.22 -6.73 20.69
C SER A 373 -21.97 -6.56 22.17
N TYR A 374 -21.84 -5.32 22.62
CA TYR A 374 -21.69 -4.99 24.03
C TYR A 374 -23.03 -5.18 24.75
N PRO A 375 -23.11 -6.00 25.82
CA PRO A 375 -24.32 -6.18 26.61
C PRO A 375 -24.79 -4.86 27.25
N SER A 376 -26.10 -4.70 27.37
CA SER A 376 -26.72 -3.45 27.85
C SER A 376 -26.35 -3.04 29.27
N ALA A 377 -25.90 -4.00 30.11
CA ALA A 377 -25.54 -3.77 31.51
C ALA A 377 -24.38 -4.66 31.96
N ILE A 378 -23.15 -4.17 31.77
CA ILE A 378 -21.96 -4.84 32.34
C ILE A 378 -21.68 -4.25 33.73
N LYS A 379 -21.91 -5.03 34.77
CA LYS A 379 -21.60 -4.62 36.18
C LYS A 379 -20.08 -4.62 36.45
N ASN A 380 -19.32 -5.47 35.80
CA ASN A 380 -17.88 -5.60 36.03
C ASN A 380 -17.15 -6.05 34.78
N GLU A 381 -16.60 -5.09 34.03
CA GLU A 381 -15.82 -5.33 32.78
C GLU A 381 -14.59 -6.19 33.00
N THR A 382 -13.90 -5.99 34.14
CA THR A 382 -12.68 -6.75 34.46
C THR A 382 -12.98 -8.23 34.65
N ALA A 383 -14.13 -8.55 35.24
CA ALA A 383 -14.58 -9.93 35.41
C ALA A 383 -14.93 -10.57 34.05
N LEU A 384 -15.65 -9.85 33.18
CA LEU A 384 -16.01 -10.31 31.84
C LEU A 384 -14.76 -10.57 30.99
N ILE A 385 -13.80 -9.66 30.98
CA ILE A 385 -12.52 -9.84 30.27
C ILE A 385 -11.80 -11.08 30.75
N LYS A 386 -11.80 -11.31 32.09
CA LYS A 386 -11.14 -12.49 32.67
C LYS A 386 -11.85 -13.80 32.31
N GLN A 387 -13.17 -13.80 32.26
CA GLN A 387 -13.97 -14.96 31.85
C GLN A 387 -13.77 -15.29 30.39
N LEU A 388 -13.82 -14.29 29.50
CA LEU A 388 -13.55 -14.46 28.07
C LEU A 388 -12.12 -14.93 27.82
N LYS A 389 -11.11 -14.36 28.50
CA LYS A 389 -9.70 -14.80 28.37
C LYS A 389 -9.44 -16.22 28.88
N ALA A 390 -10.30 -16.74 29.73
CA ALA A 390 -10.20 -18.12 30.26
C ALA A 390 -10.66 -19.17 29.22
N LEU A 391 -11.41 -18.76 28.18
CA LEU A 391 -11.85 -19.67 27.13
C LEU A 391 -10.67 -20.15 26.26
N VAL A 392 -10.70 -21.43 25.89
CA VAL A 392 -9.70 -22.02 25.01
C VAL A 392 -9.76 -21.35 23.63
N GLY A 393 -8.61 -20.92 23.14
CA GLY A 393 -8.50 -20.26 21.82
C GLY A 393 -8.69 -18.74 21.87
N ILE A 394 -9.03 -18.12 22.98
CA ILE A 394 -9.04 -16.66 23.14
C ILE A 394 -7.67 -16.18 23.61
N LYS A 395 -7.06 -15.25 22.88
CA LYS A 395 -5.74 -14.69 23.16
C LYS A 395 -5.81 -13.30 23.77
N ASP A 396 -6.77 -12.49 23.33
CA ASP A 396 -6.96 -11.15 23.86
C ASP A 396 -8.41 -10.68 23.73
N VAL A 397 -8.84 -9.79 24.65
CA VAL A 397 -10.18 -9.21 24.69
C VAL A 397 -10.05 -7.72 24.92
N PHE A 398 -10.73 -6.94 24.12
CA PHE A 398 -10.78 -5.49 24.24
C PHE A 398 -12.23 -5.00 24.17
N ILE A 399 -12.64 -4.18 25.12
CA ILE A 399 -13.97 -3.56 25.17
C ILE A 399 -13.86 -2.14 24.63
N ALA A 400 -14.67 -1.84 23.60
CA ALA A 400 -14.82 -0.52 23.02
C ALA A 400 -16.20 0.04 23.40
N GLU A 401 -16.26 0.72 24.55
CA GLU A 401 -17.50 1.28 25.09
C GLU A 401 -18.15 2.29 24.14
N GLU A 402 -17.33 3.13 23.48
CA GLU A 402 -17.80 4.15 22.55
C GLU A 402 -18.48 3.53 21.31
N GLU A 403 -17.98 2.38 20.84
CA GLU A 403 -18.52 1.65 19.69
C GLU A 403 -19.60 0.62 20.11
N LYS A 404 -19.77 0.38 21.40
CA LYS A 404 -20.65 -0.65 21.98
C LYS A 404 -20.34 -2.05 21.43
N VAL A 405 -19.06 -2.40 21.30
CA VAL A 405 -18.59 -3.70 20.82
C VAL A 405 -17.45 -4.24 21.68
N ILE A 406 -17.31 -5.56 21.67
CA ILE A 406 -16.21 -6.28 22.30
C ILE A 406 -15.40 -6.95 21.18
N TYR A 407 -14.12 -6.59 21.07
CA TYR A 407 -13.18 -7.21 20.18
C TYR A 407 -12.50 -8.38 20.87
N VAL A 408 -12.72 -9.61 20.36
CA VAL A 408 -12.13 -10.84 20.91
C VAL A 408 -11.15 -11.40 19.89
N ARG A 409 -9.86 -11.52 20.25
CA ARG A 409 -8.84 -12.16 19.40
C ARG A 409 -8.85 -13.65 19.64
N ILE A 410 -9.27 -14.41 18.63
CA ILE A 410 -9.41 -15.86 18.68
C ILE A 410 -8.38 -16.56 17.79
N ASP A 411 -7.83 -17.66 18.29
CA ASP A 411 -7.07 -18.64 17.52
C ASP A 411 -8.07 -19.61 16.86
N LYS A 412 -8.31 -19.43 15.56
CA LYS A 412 -9.29 -20.23 14.82
C LYS A 412 -9.09 -21.75 14.90
N ALA A 413 -7.85 -22.19 15.14
CA ALA A 413 -7.55 -23.61 15.22
C ALA A 413 -8.04 -24.24 16.55
N ASN A 414 -8.11 -23.43 17.62
CA ASN A 414 -8.42 -23.89 18.97
C ASN A 414 -9.70 -23.30 19.54
N TYR A 415 -10.34 -22.33 18.87
CA TYR A 415 -11.55 -21.67 19.34
C TYR A 415 -12.80 -22.48 18.97
N GLN A 416 -13.68 -22.69 19.92
CA GLN A 416 -15.02 -23.26 19.69
C GLN A 416 -16.01 -22.14 19.32
N PRO A 417 -16.59 -22.16 18.10
CA PRO A 417 -17.58 -21.17 17.70
C PRO A 417 -18.78 -21.12 18.66
N GLY A 418 -19.18 -19.92 19.05
CA GLY A 418 -20.31 -19.70 19.95
C GLY A 418 -19.94 -19.63 21.44
N SER A 419 -18.72 -20.02 21.86
CA SER A 419 -18.37 -20.05 23.29
C SER A 419 -18.26 -18.66 23.92
N ALA A 420 -17.84 -17.65 23.17
CA ALA A 420 -17.79 -16.27 23.68
C ALA A 420 -19.19 -15.64 23.74
N GLU A 421 -20.03 -15.93 22.75
CA GLU A 421 -21.43 -15.48 22.69
C GLU A 421 -22.25 -16.04 23.85
N GLN A 422 -22.01 -17.28 24.26
CA GLN A 422 -22.69 -17.91 25.40
C GLN A 422 -22.38 -17.17 26.71
N ILE A 423 -21.12 -16.82 26.98
CA ILE A 423 -20.75 -16.04 28.18
C ILE A 423 -21.44 -14.68 28.19
N LEU A 424 -21.55 -14.03 27.02
CA LEU A 424 -22.24 -12.73 26.95
C LEU A 424 -23.74 -12.86 27.24
N GLN A 425 -24.41 -13.92 26.72
CA GLN A 425 -25.81 -14.20 26.97
C GLN A 425 -26.06 -14.52 28.45
N GLU A 426 -25.20 -15.29 29.11
CA GLU A 426 -25.26 -15.59 30.53
C GLU A 426 -25.07 -14.32 31.36
N THR A 427 -24.19 -13.40 30.95
CA THR A 427 -23.95 -12.12 31.63
C THR A 427 -25.17 -11.20 31.49
N ASP A 428 -25.82 -11.18 30.33
CA ASP A 428 -27.02 -10.36 30.07
C ASP A 428 -28.27 -10.88 30.84
N GLN A 429 -28.36 -12.20 31.05
CA GLN A 429 -29.46 -12.82 31.85
C GLN A 429 -29.27 -12.73 33.37
N SER A 430 -28.05 -12.49 33.83
CA SER A 430 -27.72 -12.37 35.27
C SER A 430 -27.80 -10.93 35.79
N THR A 431 -28.19 -9.99 34.95
CA THR A 431 -28.41 -8.57 35.28
C THR A 431 -29.85 -8.20 35.25
#